data_fb8d2e3ba57d847278294fd29cdb99a3
#
_entry.id   fb8d2e3ba57d847278294fd29cdb99a3
#
_cell.length_a   1.000
_cell.length_b   1.000
_cell.length_c   1.000
_cell.angle_alpha   90.00
_cell.angle_beta   90.00
_cell.angle_gamma   90.00
#
_symmetry.space_group_name_H-M   'P 1'
#
loop_
_entity.id
_entity.type
_entity.pdbx_description
1 polymer ?
#
loop_
_entity_poly.entity_id
_entity_poly.type
_entity_poly.pdbx_seq_one_letter_code
_entity_poly.pdbx_strand_id
1 'polypeptide(L)'
;MNASRWTRFSTALLVTGLLTATAAPASPGEPFAGRWALTIPGGHAGWLEIKAENGWYDGSMLWGWGSVLPLASVTIADGVLTVTRVHEVERKDAAGQVVRQQQLTETITARVEGDKLKLTRTAPREDGSGFVSEEFTGFRIPPLPPAPDLQRVHFGEPITLFNGRDLSGWHLLEPNAENGWAAEGGVLVNHAIEPSEGGESHRHFGNLRTDATFSDFRLTLEVNVPAKSNSGVYLRGIYEVQVLDSYGHPVDSHNMGALYSRITPSVAAEKPAGEWQTLDITLVDRHVTVILNGTTIIDNQPVLGCTGGAMTSDESLPGPIYLQGDHGTVSFRNLVLRPVVK
;
A
#
# COMPACT_ATOMS: atom_id res chain seq x y z
N MET A 1 86.38 -36.45 31.02
CA MET A 1 85.74 -35.27 31.52
C MET A 1 84.36 -35.16 30.77
N ASN A 2 83.34 -35.69 31.42
CA ASN A 2 81.99 -35.80 30.79
C ASN A 2 81.05 -34.70 31.41
N ALA A 3 80.55 -33.86 30.57
CA ALA A 3 79.50 -32.89 30.96
C ALA A 3 78.15 -33.43 30.48
N SER A 4 77.30 -33.80 31.44
CA SER A 4 75.94 -34.21 31.20
C SER A 4 75.01 -32.99 30.97
N ARG A 5 74.29 -32.96 29.84
CA ARG A 5 73.21 -31.99 29.54
C ARG A 5 71.89 -32.49 30.11
N TRP A 6 71.31 -31.68 30.96
CA TRP A 6 69.91 -31.87 31.42
C TRP A 6 68.98 -31.10 30.52
N THR A 7 68.10 -31.81 29.83
CA THR A 7 67.02 -31.26 28.99
C THR A 7 65.77 -31.06 29.88
N ARG A 8 65.33 -29.85 30.06
CA ARG A 8 64.05 -29.50 30.72
C ARG A 8 62.95 -29.54 29.73
N PHE A 9 61.97 -30.45 29.91
CA PHE A 9 60.69 -30.43 29.20
C PHE A 9 59.76 -29.45 29.90
N SER A 10 59.36 -28.36 29.21
CA SER A 10 58.27 -27.47 29.65
C SER A 10 56.97 -27.93 29.05
N THR A 11 56.06 -28.44 29.85
CA THR A 11 54.72 -28.80 29.48
C THR A 11 53.88 -27.54 29.48
N ALA A 12 53.50 -27.02 28.29
CA ALA A 12 52.55 -25.94 28.16
C ALA A 12 51.13 -26.48 28.27
N LEU A 13 50.43 -26.06 29.33
CA LEU A 13 49.00 -26.35 29.51
C LEU A 13 48.20 -25.38 28.65
N LEU A 14 47.57 -25.87 27.60
CA LEU A 14 46.63 -25.08 26.76
C LEU A 14 45.27 -25.05 27.50
N VAL A 15 44.96 -23.94 28.14
CA VAL A 15 43.60 -23.67 28.69
C VAL A 15 42.74 -23.13 27.55
N THR A 16 41.94 -23.97 26.94
CA THR A 16 40.88 -23.60 26.00
C THR A 16 39.72 -23.01 26.80
N GLY A 17 39.70 -21.68 26.94
CA GLY A 17 38.53 -20.97 27.45
C GLY A 17 37.39 -21.03 26.43
N LEU A 18 36.31 -21.75 26.77
CA LEU A 18 35.03 -21.62 26.06
C LEU A 18 34.48 -20.22 26.33
N LEU A 19 34.58 -19.32 25.39
CA LEU A 19 33.81 -18.07 25.38
C LEU A 19 32.35 -18.44 25.03
N THR A 20 31.51 -18.58 26.05
CA THR A 20 30.07 -18.58 25.88
C THR A 20 29.66 -17.16 25.49
N ALA A 21 29.40 -16.91 24.22
CA ALA A 21 28.76 -15.68 23.78
C ALA A 21 27.35 -15.67 24.38
N THR A 22 27.15 -14.89 25.44
CA THR A 22 25.82 -14.54 25.92
C THR A 22 25.19 -13.65 24.87
N ALA A 23 24.15 -14.14 24.18
CA ALA A 23 23.34 -13.30 23.31
C ALA A 23 22.85 -12.09 24.10
N ALA A 24 23.05 -10.90 23.56
CA ALA A 24 22.48 -9.69 24.15
C ALA A 24 20.96 -9.89 24.27
N PRO A 25 20.32 -9.41 25.36
CA PRO A 25 18.87 -9.52 25.47
C PRO A 25 18.23 -8.79 24.28
N ALA A 26 17.29 -9.48 23.62
CA ALA A 26 16.52 -8.89 22.53
C ALA A 26 15.87 -7.59 22.99
N SER A 27 15.88 -6.56 22.15
CA SER A 27 15.24 -5.30 22.51
C SER A 27 13.73 -5.53 22.69
N PRO A 28 13.05 -4.85 23.61
CA PRO A 28 11.60 -5.01 23.84
C PRO A 28 10.77 -4.81 22.55
N GLY A 29 11.31 -4.07 21.58
CA GLY A 29 10.66 -3.78 20.31
C GLY A 29 10.83 -4.86 19.23
N GLU A 30 11.80 -5.77 19.36
CA GLU A 30 12.07 -6.78 18.33
C GLU A 30 10.83 -7.58 17.89
N PRO A 31 9.93 -8.02 18.80
CA PRO A 31 8.75 -8.75 18.37
C PRO A 31 7.79 -7.94 17.49
N PHE A 32 7.80 -6.60 17.60
CA PHE A 32 6.89 -5.69 16.89
C PHE A 32 7.52 -5.03 15.68
N ALA A 33 8.85 -4.87 15.67
CA ALA A 33 9.57 -4.18 14.59
C ALA A 33 9.32 -4.84 13.24
N GLY A 34 9.18 -4.01 12.20
CA GLY A 34 8.88 -4.41 10.83
C GLY A 34 7.47 -4.07 10.39
N ARG A 35 6.97 -4.75 9.37
CA ARG A 35 5.73 -4.44 8.67
C ARG A 35 4.69 -5.52 8.89
N TRP A 36 3.46 -5.09 9.08
CA TRP A 36 2.31 -5.93 9.38
C TRP A 36 1.16 -5.65 8.42
N ALA A 37 0.68 -6.67 7.78
CA ALA A 37 -0.57 -6.67 7.03
C ALA A 37 -1.71 -6.80 8.02
N LEU A 38 -2.65 -5.86 8.01
CA LEU A 38 -3.76 -5.83 8.95
C LEU A 38 -5.08 -6.11 8.22
N THR A 39 -5.95 -6.86 8.89
CA THR A 39 -7.37 -6.89 8.56
C THR A 39 -8.09 -6.07 9.62
N ILE A 40 -8.39 -4.83 9.30
CA ILE A 40 -9.01 -3.89 10.24
C ILE A 40 -10.52 -4.14 10.38
N PRO A 41 -11.21 -3.58 11.41
CA PRO A 41 -12.64 -3.73 11.57
C PRO A 41 -13.41 -3.43 10.28
N GLY A 42 -14.43 -4.23 10.00
CA GLY A 42 -15.14 -4.19 8.71
C GLY A 42 -14.54 -5.06 7.60
N GLY A 43 -13.37 -5.69 7.85
CA GLY A 43 -12.72 -6.58 6.89
C GLY A 43 -11.83 -5.86 5.87
N HIS A 44 -11.58 -4.56 6.06
CA HIS A 44 -10.77 -3.77 5.13
C HIS A 44 -9.27 -4.01 5.32
N ALA A 45 -8.49 -3.76 4.26
CA ALA A 45 -7.05 -3.83 4.30
C ALA A 45 -6.47 -2.68 5.15
N GLY A 46 -5.50 -2.98 5.99
CA GLY A 46 -4.71 -2.01 6.72
C GLY A 46 -3.25 -2.40 6.74
N TRP A 47 -2.41 -1.50 7.20
CA TRP A 47 -0.99 -1.73 7.26
C TRP A 47 -0.37 -0.97 8.45
N LEU A 48 0.63 -1.57 9.08
CA LEU A 48 1.38 -0.98 10.19
C LEU A 48 2.86 -1.24 9.98
N GLU A 49 3.69 -0.22 10.17
CA GLU A 49 5.14 -0.36 10.30
C GLU A 49 5.59 0.18 11.66
N ILE A 50 6.42 -0.60 12.34
CA ILE A 50 7.11 -0.18 13.57
C ILE A 50 8.60 -0.23 13.34
N LYS A 51 9.29 0.85 13.69
CA LYS A 51 10.74 1.01 13.55
C LYS A 51 11.37 1.33 14.91
N ALA A 52 12.55 0.79 15.15
CA ALA A 52 13.45 1.29 16.18
C ALA A 52 14.41 2.29 15.53
N GLU A 53 14.39 3.53 15.99
CA GLU A 53 15.19 4.61 15.39
C GLU A 53 15.82 5.45 16.48
N ASN A 54 17.17 5.57 16.47
CA ASN A 54 17.94 6.45 17.37
C ASN A 54 17.59 6.39 18.86
N GLY A 55 17.10 5.24 19.35
CA GLY A 55 16.77 5.02 20.77
C GLY A 55 15.29 5.25 21.12
N TRP A 56 14.42 5.49 20.15
CA TRP A 56 12.96 5.50 20.32
C TRP A 56 12.29 4.58 19.28
N TYR A 57 11.00 4.36 19.45
CA TYR A 57 10.16 3.68 18.46
C TYR A 57 9.33 4.69 17.69
N ASP A 58 9.25 4.50 16.40
CA ASP A 58 8.42 5.26 15.46
C ASP A 58 7.60 4.30 14.60
N GLY A 59 6.61 4.81 13.89
CA GLY A 59 5.80 4.00 13.00
C GLY A 59 4.83 4.79 12.15
N SER A 60 4.24 4.08 11.21
CA SER A 60 3.21 4.60 10.32
C SER A 60 2.10 3.58 10.14
N MET A 61 0.90 4.02 9.86
CA MET A 61 -0.26 3.16 9.67
C MET A 61 -1.12 3.61 8.49
N LEU A 62 -1.62 2.63 7.72
CA LEU A 62 -2.74 2.79 6.82
C LEU A 62 -3.99 2.22 7.49
N TRP A 63 -5.08 3.00 7.50
CA TRP A 63 -6.37 2.58 8.07
C TRP A 63 -7.44 2.50 6.99
N GLY A 64 -7.35 1.45 6.15
CA GLY A 64 -8.32 1.15 5.11
C GLY A 64 -8.19 2.03 3.87
N TRP A 65 -8.70 3.22 3.93
CA TRP A 65 -8.68 4.19 2.84
C TRP A 65 -7.73 5.35 3.11
N GLY A 66 -7.48 6.15 2.08
CA GLY A 66 -6.63 7.34 2.17
C GLY A 66 -5.15 7.01 2.31
N SER A 67 -4.42 7.88 2.99
CA SER A 67 -2.96 7.88 3.01
C SER A 67 -2.38 7.08 4.18
N VAL A 68 -1.13 6.64 4.01
CA VAL A 68 -0.29 6.19 5.12
C VAL A 68 0.08 7.41 5.95
N LEU A 69 -0.26 7.36 7.24
CA LEU A 69 0.01 8.46 8.16
C LEU A 69 0.99 8.04 9.25
N PRO A 70 1.87 8.94 9.71
CA PRO A 70 2.70 8.69 10.87
C PRO A 70 1.84 8.49 12.11
N LEU A 71 2.30 7.64 13.02
CA LEU A 71 1.67 7.47 14.33
C LEU A 71 2.05 8.66 15.25
N ALA A 72 1.09 9.13 16.02
CA ALA A 72 1.34 10.22 16.98
C ALA A 72 2.25 9.79 18.12
N SER A 73 2.21 8.51 18.51
CA SER A 73 3.16 7.91 19.45
C SER A 73 3.25 6.40 19.29
N VAL A 74 4.40 5.85 19.66
CA VAL A 74 4.67 4.41 19.74
C VAL A 74 5.34 4.12 21.07
N THR A 75 4.76 3.22 21.87
CA THR A 75 5.31 2.78 23.15
C THR A 75 5.29 1.27 23.22
N ILE A 76 6.36 0.66 23.71
CA ILE A 76 6.46 -0.79 23.93
C ILE A 76 6.88 -1.02 25.38
N ALA A 77 5.98 -1.62 26.15
CA ALA A 77 6.21 -1.95 27.55
C ALA A 77 5.51 -3.27 27.91
N ASP A 78 6.12 -4.09 28.72
CA ASP A 78 5.57 -5.36 29.25
C ASP A 78 5.02 -6.30 28.16
N GLY A 79 5.68 -6.33 26.99
CA GLY A 79 5.27 -7.14 25.85
C GLY A 79 3.99 -6.65 25.17
N VAL A 80 3.63 -5.38 25.37
CA VAL A 80 2.52 -4.70 24.70
C VAL A 80 3.06 -3.54 23.88
N LEU A 81 2.68 -3.51 22.60
CA LEU A 81 2.79 -2.32 21.76
C LEU A 81 1.54 -1.46 21.98
N THR A 82 1.74 -0.17 22.22
CA THR A 82 0.68 0.84 22.26
C THR A 82 1.00 1.91 21.22
N VAL A 83 0.11 2.12 20.28
CA VAL A 83 0.21 3.19 19.28
C VAL A 83 -0.97 4.14 19.42
N THR A 84 -0.71 5.42 19.13
CA THR A 84 -1.73 6.46 19.16
C THR A 84 -1.90 7.03 17.75
N ARG A 85 -3.16 7.19 17.34
CA ARG A 85 -3.55 7.89 16.12
C ARG A 85 -4.41 9.09 16.48
N VAL A 86 -4.26 10.15 15.69
CA VAL A 86 -5.07 11.37 15.84
C VAL A 86 -5.74 11.63 14.50
N HIS A 87 -7.02 11.90 14.50
CA HIS A 87 -7.77 12.32 13.33
C HIS A 87 -8.67 13.50 13.66
N GLU A 88 -9.01 14.28 12.66
CA GLU A 88 -9.88 15.43 12.79
C GLU A 88 -11.32 15.06 12.41
N VAL A 89 -12.26 15.57 13.20
CA VAL A 89 -13.68 15.48 12.90
C VAL A 89 -14.28 16.88 12.81
N GLU A 90 -15.15 17.08 11.84
CA GLU A 90 -15.90 18.32 11.70
C GLU A 90 -17.12 18.30 12.62
N ARG A 91 -17.28 19.35 13.41
CA ARG A 91 -18.50 19.60 14.18
C ARG A 91 -19.38 20.53 13.38
N LYS A 92 -20.59 20.09 13.06
CA LYS A 92 -21.56 20.85 12.26
C LYS A 92 -22.72 21.30 13.14
N ASP A 93 -23.26 22.51 12.83
CA ASP A 93 -24.48 23.01 13.42
C ASP A 93 -25.73 22.34 12.82
N ALA A 94 -26.90 22.75 13.27
CA ALA A 94 -28.18 22.23 12.77
C ALA A 94 -28.46 22.56 11.29
N ALA A 95 -27.74 23.52 10.70
CA ALA A 95 -27.78 23.84 9.29
C ALA A 95 -26.74 23.09 8.45
N GLY A 96 -25.96 22.21 9.08
CA GLY A 96 -24.91 21.44 8.42
C GLY A 96 -23.60 22.20 8.18
N GLN A 97 -23.47 23.43 8.72
CA GLN A 97 -22.27 24.24 8.57
C GLN A 97 -21.18 23.81 9.54
N VAL A 98 -19.94 23.68 9.08
CA VAL A 98 -18.80 23.37 9.95
C VAL A 98 -18.54 24.54 10.89
N VAL A 99 -18.75 24.31 12.18
CA VAL A 99 -18.54 25.32 13.23
C VAL A 99 -17.25 25.11 14.01
N ARG A 100 -16.67 23.92 13.93
CA ARG A 100 -15.44 23.57 14.61
C ARG A 100 -14.80 22.32 14.02
N GLN A 101 -13.47 22.30 13.94
CA GLN A 101 -12.67 21.08 13.80
C GLN A 101 -12.21 20.63 15.18
N GLN A 102 -12.30 19.34 15.45
CA GLN A 102 -11.89 18.73 16.71
C GLN A 102 -11.01 17.53 16.45
N GLN A 103 -9.89 17.45 17.16
CA GLN A 103 -9.02 16.27 17.13
C GLN A 103 -9.57 15.20 18.06
N LEU A 104 -9.70 13.97 17.55
CA LEU A 104 -9.97 12.77 18.31
C LEU A 104 -8.72 11.90 18.32
N THR A 105 -8.43 11.37 19.51
CA THR A 105 -7.29 10.48 19.73
C THR A 105 -7.80 9.07 19.96
N GLU A 106 -7.30 8.13 19.21
CA GLU A 106 -7.56 6.71 19.41
C GLU A 106 -6.27 5.98 19.78
N THR A 107 -6.41 4.93 20.56
CA THR A 107 -5.31 4.08 21.00
C THR A 107 -5.50 2.68 20.48
N ILE A 108 -4.43 2.09 19.95
CA ILE A 108 -4.39 0.69 19.53
C ILE A 108 -3.33 -0.01 20.35
N THR A 109 -3.72 -1.02 21.11
CA THR A 109 -2.80 -1.92 21.80
C THR A 109 -2.62 -3.20 21.00
N ALA A 110 -1.42 -3.78 21.02
CA ALA A 110 -1.14 -5.00 20.30
C ALA A 110 -0.24 -5.96 21.07
N ARG A 111 -0.43 -7.26 20.84
CA ARG A 111 0.44 -8.35 21.30
C ARG A 111 0.78 -9.26 20.15
N VAL A 112 2.01 -9.77 20.14
CA VAL A 112 2.44 -10.81 19.20
C VAL A 112 2.09 -12.17 19.78
N GLU A 113 1.37 -12.98 19.01
CA GLU A 113 1.03 -14.36 19.32
C GLU A 113 1.45 -15.27 18.14
N GLY A 114 2.63 -15.88 18.26
CA GLY A 114 3.23 -16.62 17.17
C GLY A 114 3.61 -15.69 16.01
N ASP A 115 3.06 -15.94 14.82
CA ASP A 115 3.23 -15.14 13.61
C ASP A 115 2.20 -14.02 13.44
N LYS A 116 1.26 -13.92 14.38
CA LYS A 116 0.14 -12.97 14.33
C LYS A 116 0.31 -11.82 15.30
N LEU A 117 -0.24 -10.70 14.91
CA LEU A 117 -0.45 -9.54 15.75
C LEU A 117 -1.93 -9.49 16.12
N LYS A 118 -2.24 -9.52 17.40
CA LYS A 118 -3.59 -9.26 17.93
C LYS A 118 -3.66 -7.83 18.41
N LEU A 119 -4.65 -7.11 17.92
CA LEU A 119 -4.78 -5.68 18.17
C LEU A 119 -6.17 -5.38 18.74
N THR A 120 -6.22 -4.39 19.62
CA THR A 120 -7.46 -3.82 20.15
C THR A 120 -7.40 -2.31 19.95
N ARG A 121 -8.32 -1.78 19.17
CA ARG A 121 -8.55 -0.34 18.99
C ARG A 121 -9.53 0.15 20.05
N THR A 122 -9.24 1.27 20.69
CA THR A 122 -10.14 2.01 21.57
C THR A 122 -10.22 3.44 21.07
N ALA A 123 -11.41 3.87 20.68
CA ALA A 123 -11.66 5.20 20.14
C ALA A 123 -12.85 5.85 20.83
N PRO A 124 -12.82 7.17 21.11
CA PRO A 124 -13.99 7.89 21.56
C PRO A 124 -15.07 7.88 20.47
N ARG A 125 -16.34 7.77 20.86
CA ARG A 125 -17.44 8.03 19.95
C ARG A 125 -17.45 9.51 19.56
N GLU A 126 -17.78 9.80 18.34
CA GLU A 126 -17.80 11.19 17.83
C GLU A 126 -18.77 12.07 18.60
N ASP A 127 -19.89 11.54 19.05
CA ASP A 127 -20.90 12.24 19.84
C ASP A 127 -20.50 12.46 21.32
N GLY A 128 -19.34 11.92 21.73
CA GLY A 128 -18.86 12.01 23.12
C GLY A 128 -19.58 11.08 24.10
N SER A 129 -20.44 10.15 23.62
CA SER A 129 -21.22 9.25 24.49
C SER A 129 -20.43 8.08 25.10
N GLY A 130 -19.10 8.05 24.91
CA GLY A 130 -18.23 6.99 25.44
C GLY A 130 -17.21 6.53 24.42
N PHE A 131 -16.83 5.25 24.52
CA PHE A 131 -15.81 4.63 23.68
C PHE A 131 -16.35 3.45 22.88
N VAL A 132 -15.71 3.20 21.75
CA VAL A 132 -15.83 1.97 20.97
C VAL A 132 -14.54 1.17 21.18
N SER A 133 -14.67 -0.16 21.36
CA SER A 133 -13.53 -1.07 21.39
C SER A 133 -13.73 -2.17 20.35
N GLU A 134 -12.72 -2.40 19.51
CA GLU A 134 -12.77 -3.33 18.38
C GLU A 134 -11.49 -4.16 18.35
N GLU A 135 -11.63 -5.46 18.16
CA GLU A 135 -10.51 -6.37 17.99
C GLU A 135 -10.28 -6.68 16.51
N PHE A 136 -9.02 -6.79 16.12
CA PHE A 136 -8.62 -7.16 14.78
C PHE A 136 -7.25 -7.83 14.78
N THR A 137 -6.80 -8.28 13.64
CA THR A 137 -5.57 -9.06 13.54
C THR A 137 -4.68 -8.56 12.42
N GLY A 138 -3.40 -8.91 12.53
CA GLY A 138 -2.42 -8.74 11.48
C GLY A 138 -1.48 -9.93 11.41
N PHE A 139 -0.75 -10.02 10.34
CA PHE A 139 0.35 -10.97 10.17
C PHE A 139 1.57 -10.24 9.62
N ARG A 140 2.75 -10.80 9.92
CA ARG A 140 4.00 -10.18 9.51
C ARG A 140 4.16 -10.25 7.99
N ILE A 141 4.40 -9.12 7.37
CA ILE A 141 4.76 -9.07 5.94
C ILE A 141 6.18 -9.65 5.81
N PRO A 142 6.38 -10.63 4.91
CA PRO A 142 7.69 -11.19 4.67
C PRO A 142 8.71 -10.13 4.25
N PRO A 143 10.00 -10.33 4.53
CA PRO A 143 11.05 -9.45 4.05
C PRO A 143 10.92 -9.20 2.55
N LEU A 144 11.26 -7.99 2.14
CA LEU A 144 11.27 -7.64 0.72
C LEU A 144 12.36 -8.45 0.01
N PRO A 145 12.07 -9.07 -1.15
CA PRO A 145 13.10 -9.65 -1.99
C PRO A 145 14.12 -8.59 -2.44
N PRO A 146 15.33 -8.98 -2.83
CA PRO A 146 16.25 -8.07 -3.51
C PRO A 146 15.61 -7.46 -4.75
N ALA A 147 16.00 -6.23 -5.10
CA ALA A 147 15.52 -5.59 -6.32
C ALA A 147 15.83 -6.46 -7.56
N PRO A 148 14.83 -6.78 -8.40
CA PRO A 148 15.03 -7.61 -9.57
C PRO A 148 15.90 -6.88 -10.63
N ASP A 149 16.74 -7.64 -11.31
CA ASP A 149 17.39 -7.17 -12.55
C ASP A 149 16.36 -7.27 -13.70
N LEU A 150 15.71 -6.17 -14.00
CA LEU A 150 14.65 -6.11 -15.01
C LEU A 150 15.12 -6.49 -16.43
N GLN A 151 16.44 -6.43 -16.73
CA GLN A 151 16.98 -6.88 -18.01
C GLN A 151 16.97 -8.40 -18.15
N ARG A 152 16.87 -9.12 -17.04
CA ARG A 152 16.83 -10.58 -16.96
C ARG A 152 15.43 -11.14 -16.76
N VAL A 153 14.45 -10.27 -16.56
CA VAL A 153 13.05 -10.69 -16.42
C VAL A 153 12.47 -10.99 -17.80
N HIS A 154 11.90 -12.17 -17.93
CA HIS A 154 11.22 -12.61 -19.15
C HIS A 154 9.71 -12.47 -19.00
N PHE A 155 9.09 -11.81 -19.98
CA PHE A 155 7.64 -11.63 -20.01
C PHE A 155 7.03 -12.62 -21.02
N GLY A 156 5.92 -13.21 -20.64
CA GLY A 156 5.13 -14.12 -21.46
C GLY A 156 4.33 -13.40 -22.55
N GLU A 157 3.46 -14.16 -23.22
CA GLU A 157 2.59 -13.64 -24.27
C GLU A 157 1.67 -12.53 -23.74
N PRO A 158 1.34 -11.54 -24.58
CA PRO A 158 0.47 -10.45 -24.20
C PRO A 158 -0.97 -10.94 -24.00
N ILE A 159 -1.59 -10.50 -22.91
CA ILE A 159 -2.99 -10.73 -22.59
C ILE A 159 -3.72 -9.40 -22.76
N THR A 160 -4.62 -9.32 -23.71
CA THR A 160 -5.51 -8.15 -23.88
C THR A 160 -6.59 -8.21 -22.79
N LEU A 161 -6.56 -7.29 -21.84
CA LEU A 161 -7.50 -7.28 -20.71
C LEU A 161 -8.87 -6.72 -21.07
N PHE A 162 -8.96 -5.82 -22.04
CA PHE A 162 -10.20 -5.23 -22.53
C PHE A 162 -10.35 -5.46 -24.04
N ASN A 163 -11.46 -6.08 -24.45
CA ASN A 163 -11.71 -6.50 -25.84
C ASN A 163 -12.22 -5.38 -26.75
N GLY A 164 -12.49 -4.18 -26.21
CA GLY A 164 -13.01 -3.02 -26.93
C GLY A 164 -14.51 -3.08 -27.27
N ARG A 165 -15.26 -4.07 -26.80
CA ARG A 165 -16.68 -4.30 -27.19
C ARG A 165 -17.63 -4.35 -26.00
N ASP A 166 -17.23 -5.00 -24.92
CA ASP A 166 -18.03 -5.24 -23.72
C ASP A 166 -17.13 -5.46 -22.49
N LEU A 167 -17.75 -5.67 -21.34
CA LEU A 167 -17.07 -5.91 -20.07
C LEU A 167 -16.71 -7.38 -19.83
N SER A 168 -16.67 -8.23 -20.87
CA SER A 168 -16.25 -9.63 -20.72
C SER A 168 -14.85 -9.72 -20.09
N GLY A 169 -14.70 -10.53 -19.04
CA GLY A 169 -13.47 -10.64 -18.23
C GLY A 169 -13.35 -9.59 -17.12
N TRP A 170 -14.39 -8.77 -16.92
CA TRP A 170 -14.47 -7.77 -15.87
C TRP A 170 -15.80 -7.86 -15.10
N HIS A 171 -15.77 -7.54 -13.82
CA HIS A 171 -16.97 -7.36 -13.00
C HIS A 171 -16.73 -6.31 -11.91
N LEU A 172 -17.82 -5.82 -11.32
CA LEU A 172 -17.73 -4.87 -10.21
C LEU A 172 -17.08 -5.54 -8.99
N LEU A 173 -16.23 -4.81 -8.31
CA LEU A 173 -15.60 -5.26 -7.06
C LEU A 173 -16.67 -5.47 -5.99
N GLU A 174 -17.58 -4.52 -5.87
CA GLU A 174 -18.77 -4.59 -5.00
C GLU A 174 -19.99 -5.00 -5.84
N PRO A 175 -20.48 -6.24 -5.74
CA PRO A 175 -21.53 -6.76 -6.63
C PRO A 175 -22.85 -5.99 -6.61
N ASN A 176 -23.12 -5.25 -5.53
CA ASN A 176 -24.34 -4.46 -5.36
C ASN A 176 -24.15 -2.96 -5.65
N ALA A 177 -22.93 -2.54 -6.04
CA ALA A 177 -22.68 -1.16 -6.39
C ALA A 177 -23.35 -0.79 -7.74
N GLU A 178 -23.66 0.47 -7.92
CA GLU A 178 -24.13 0.98 -9.21
C GLU A 178 -22.99 0.91 -10.24
N ASN A 179 -23.30 0.44 -11.46
CA ASN A 179 -22.31 0.30 -12.51
C ASN A 179 -22.25 1.57 -13.37
N GLY A 180 -21.14 2.30 -13.30
CA GLY A 180 -20.82 3.41 -14.20
C GLY A 180 -20.00 3.03 -15.43
N TRP A 181 -19.58 1.77 -15.54
CA TRP A 181 -18.68 1.32 -16.60
C TRP A 181 -19.41 0.84 -17.84
N ALA A 182 -18.89 1.26 -19.01
CA ALA A 182 -19.37 0.86 -20.31
C ALA A 182 -18.22 0.71 -21.32
N ALA A 183 -18.46 -0.09 -22.38
CA ALA A 183 -17.58 -0.17 -23.54
C ALA A 183 -18.16 0.71 -24.64
N GLU A 184 -17.45 1.76 -25.04
CA GLU A 184 -17.93 2.75 -26.02
C GLU A 184 -16.84 3.04 -27.07
N GLY A 185 -17.12 2.68 -28.32
CA GLY A 185 -16.18 2.98 -29.43
C GLY A 185 -14.78 2.41 -29.26
N GLY A 186 -14.63 1.27 -28.59
CA GLY A 186 -13.32 0.64 -28.32
C GLY A 186 -12.65 1.14 -27.04
N VAL A 187 -13.34 1.96 -26.26
CA VAL A 187 -12.86 2.57 -24.99
C VAL A 187 -13.68 2.03 -23.84
N LEU A 188 -13.03 1.74 -22.72
CA LEU A 188 -13.65 1.41 -21.44
C LEU A 188 -13.85 2.73 -20.69
N VAL A 189 -15.08 3.15 -20.49
CA VAL A 189 -15.43 4.43 -19.88
C VAL A 189 -16.14 4.21 -18.55
N ASN A 190 -15.80 5.00 -17.53
CA ASN A 190 -16.59 5.18 -16.33
C ASN A 190 -17.29 6.54 -16.37
N HIS A 191 -18.61 6.54 -16.36
CA HIS A 191 -19.44 7.74 -16.37
C HIS A 191 -19.80 8.17 -14.94
N ALA A 192 -18.85 8.72 -14.19
CA ALA A 192 -19.18 9.30 -12.90
C ALA A 192 -20.16 10.49 -13.10
N ILE A 193 -21.20 10.53 -12.29
CA ILE A 193 -22.13 11.66 -12.29
C ILE A 193 -21.53 12.73 -11.40
N GLU A 194 -21.09 13.84 -12.03
CA GLU A 194 -20.72 15.04 -11.29
C GLU A 194 -21.94 15.56 -10.50
N PRO A 195 -21.77 16.11 -9.28
CA PRO A 195 -22.86 16.71 -8.54
C PRO A 195 -23.48 17.80 -9.41
N SER A 196 -24.76 17.70 -9.68
CA SER A 196 -25.50 18.82 -10.25
C SER A 196 -25.45 19.99 -9.26
N GLU A 197 -25.50 21.24 -9.75
CA GLU A 197 -25.53 22.48 -8.93
C GLU A 197 -26.70 22.54 -7.93
N GLY A 198 -27.37 21.46 -7.64
CA GLY A 198 -28.52 21.30 -6.73
C GLY A 198 -28.30 20.40 -5.54
N GLY A 199 -27.07 19.91 -5.27
CA GLY A 199 -26.75 19.24 -4.00
C GLY A 199 -27.14 17.76 -3.89
N GLU A 200 -27.36 17.06 -4.99
CA GLU A 200 -27.39 15.59 -4.94
C GLU A 200 -25.98 15.07 -4.68
N SER A 201 -25.86 14.22 -3.65
CA SER A 201 -24.63 13.55 -3.26
C SER A 201 -23.98 12.85 -4.47
N HIS A 202 -22.63 12.92 -4.56
CA HIS A 202 -21.87 12.14 -5.53
C HIS A 202 -22.42 10.71 -5.59
N ARG A 203 -22.88 10.27 -6.76
CA ARG A 203 -23.15 8.86 -6.98
C ARG A 203 -21.81 8.17 -7.16
N HIS A 204 -21.43 7.42 -6.15
CA HIS A 204 -20.24 6.58 -6.22
C HIS A 204 -20.58 5.31 -7.01
N PHE A 205 -19.97 5.17 -8.15
CA PHE A 205 -20.06 3.92 -8.92
C PHE A 205 -19.09 2.88 -8.37
N GLY A 206 -19.40 1.61 -8.62
CA GLY A 206 -18.55 0.52 -8.20
C GLY A 206 -17.21 0.50 -8.93
N ASN A 207 -16.19 0.01 -8.23
CA ASN A 207 -14.89 -0.26 -8.81
C ASN A 207 -14.96 -1.48 -9.75
N LEU A 208 -14.19 -1.47 -10.84
CA LEU A 208 -14.20 -2.55 -11.83
C LEU A 208 -12.92 -3.38 -11.72
N ARG A 209 -13.03 -4.70 -11.67
CA ARG A 209 -11.87 -5.59 -11.57
C ARG A 209 -11.86 -6.68 -12.65
N THR A 210 -10.67 -7.17 -13.00
CA THR A 210 -10.55 -8.36 -13.86
C THR A 210 -11.00 -9.63 -13.15
N ASP A 211 -11.56 -10.61 -13.91
CA ASP A 211 -11.83 -11.96 -13.41
C ASP A 211 -10.52 -12.70 -13.12
N ALA A 212 -9.53 -12.51 -13.99
CA ALA A 212 -8.21 -13.10 -13.85
C ALA A 212 -7.38 -12.39 -12.77
N THR A 213 -6.47 -13.14 -12.16
CA THR A 213 -5.50 -12.65 -11.17
C THR A 213 -4.07 -12.85 -11.65
N PHE A 214 -3.18 -11.98 -11.21
CA PHE A 214 -1.79 -11.91 -11.66
C PHE A 214 -0.84 -11.75 -10.47
N SER A 215 0.40 -12.25 -10.59
CA SER A 215 1.45 -12.06 -9.58
C SER A 215 2.41 -10.95 -10.01
N ASP A 216 3.41 -11.28 -10.82
CA ASP A 216 4.38 -10.35 -11.38
C ASP A 216 4.10 -10.16 -12.86
N PHE A 217 4.15 -8.92 -13.33
CA PHE A 217 3.76 -8.59 -14.70
C PHE A 217 4.29 -7.23 -15.15
N ARG A 218 4.16 -6.98 -16.46
CA ARG A 218 4.20 -5.66 -17.07
C ARG A 218 2.81 -5.35 -17.64
N LEU A 219 2.25 -4.21 -17.26
CA LEU A 219 0.95 -3.71 -17.71
C LEU A 219 1.14 -2.43 -18.50
N THR A 220 0.65 -2.39 -19.74
CA THR A 220 0.61 -1.17 -20.54
C THR A 220 -0.85 -0.78 -20.77
N LEU A 221 -1.13 0.52 -20.71
CA LEU A 221 -2.47 1.04 -20.96
C LEU A 221 -2.40 2.52 -21.39
N GLU A 222 -3.51 2.98 -21.93
CA GLU A 222 -3.74 4.41 -22.11
C GLU A 222 -4.94 4.83 -21.28
N VAL A 223 -4.83 6.01 -20.64
CA VAL A 223 -5.89 6.59 -19.81
C VAL A 223 -6.13 8.05 -20.20
N ASN A 224 -7.40 8.44 -20.25
CA ASN A 224 -7.83 9.83 -20.40
C ASN A 224 -8.52 10.27 -19.11
N VAL A 225 -8.00 11.34 -18.53
CA VAL A 225 -8.48 11.92 -17.27
C VAL A 225 -9.04 13.30 -17.57
N PRO A 226 -10.35 13.51 -17.46
CA PRO A 226 -10.95 14.85 -17.57
C PRO A 226 -10.46 15.78 -16.47
N ALA A 227 -10.68 17.07 -16.63
CA ALA A 227 -10.35 18.07 -15.65
C ALA A 227 -11.03 17.78 -14.29
N LYS A 228 -10.26 17.88 -13.20
CA LYS A 228 -10.65 17.60 -11.81
C LYS A 228 -11.07 16.14 -11.55
N SER A 229 -10.86 15.22 -12.49
CA SER A 229 -11.21 13.83 -12.30
C SER A 229 -10.11 13.04 -11.58
N ASN A 230 -10.52 11.98 -10.90
CA ASN A 230 -9.69 11.07 -10.13
C ASN A 230 -10.11 9.62 -10.40
N SER A 231 -9.14 8.73 -10.45
CA SER A 231 -9.27 7.28 -10.57
C SER A 231 -7.97 6.62 -10.09
N GLY A 232 -7.86 5.30 -10.21
CA GLY A 232 -6.66 4.54 -9.87
C GLY A 232 -6.57 3.23 -10.63
N VAL A 233 -5.35 2.79 -10.91
CA VAL A 233 -5.05 1.46 -11.44
C VAL A 233 -4.40 0.63 -10.33
N TYR A 234 -5.14 -0.30 -9.76
CA TYR A 234 -4.64 -1.16 -8.69
C TYR A 234 -3.99 -2.42 -9.25
N LEU A 235 -2.72 -2.55 -8.99
CA LEU A 235 -1.93 -3.73 -9.32
C LEU A 235 -2.19 -4.81 -8.27
N ARG A 236 -2.63 -6.00 -8.70
CA ARG A 236 -3.01 -7.11 -7.82
C ARG A 236 -4.13 -6.76 -6.81
N GLY A 237 -4.90 -5.69 -7.08
CA GLY A 237 -5.89 -5.19 -6.14
C GLY A 237 -5.29 -4.63 -4.83
N ILE A 238 -3.97 -4.40 -4.78
CA ILE A 238 -3.24 -4.02 -3.55
C ILE A 238 -2.57 -2.66 -3.69
N TYR A 239 -1.96 -2.34 -4.85
CA TYR A 239 -1.09 -1.19 -5.04
C TYR A 239 -1.67 -0.27 -6.09
N GLU A 240 -2.09 0.90 -5.69
CA GLU A 240 -2.65 1.91 -6.58
C GLU A 240 -1.57 2.73 -7.29
N VAL A 241 -1.57 2.67 -8.61
CA VAL A 241 -0.94 3.69 -9.44
C VAL A 241 -1.98 4.78 -9.70
N GLN A 242 -1.73 5.97 -9.18
CA GLN A 242 -2.67 7.07 -9.19
C GLN A 242 -2.99 7.57 -10.61
N VAL A 243 -4.27 7.86 -10.85
CA VAL A 243 -4.80 8.46 -12.06
C VAL A 243 -5.54 9.73 -11.68
N LEU A 244 -4.90 10.89 -11.91
CA LEU A 244 -5.39 12.18 -11.42
C LEU A 244 -5.09 13.29 -12.42
N ASP A 245 -5.98 14.27 -12.53
CA ASP A 245 -5.65 15.56 -13.15
C ASP A 245 -4.75 16.38 -12.22
N SER A 246 -3.44 16.19 -12.37
CA SER A 246 -2.40 16.88 -11.58
C SER A 246 -1.44 17.72 -12.44
N TYR A 247 -1.77 17.93 -13.73
CA TYR A 247 -0.92 18.67 -14.64
C TYR A 247 -0.59 20.07 -14.13
N GLY A 248 0.71 20.39 -14.13
CA GLY A 248 1.22 21.69 -13.66
C GLY A 248 1.34 21.82 -12.14
N HIS A 249 1.01 20.80 -11.36
CA HIS A 249 1.25 20.79 -9.93
C HIS A 249 2.67 20.29 -9.60
N PRO A 250 3.25 20.69 -8.47
CA PRO A 250 4.49 20.08 -7.97
C PRO A 250 4.31 18.57 -7.76
N VAL A 251 5.37 17.78 -7.98
CA VAL A 251 5.32 16.33 -7.76
C VAL A 251 4.96 15.99 -6.31
N ASP A 252 4.05 15.04 -6.15
CA ASP A 252 3.55 14.56 -4.87
C ASP A 252 3.22 13.08 -4.95
N SER A 253 3.15 12.41 -3.82
CA SER A 253 2.80 10.98 -3.74
C SER A 253 1.32 10.67 -4.06
N HIS A 254 0.51 11.68 -4.34
CA HIS A 254 -0.90 11.57 -4.72
C HIS A 254 -1.16 12.03 -6.17
N ASN A 255 -0.11 12.40 -6.91
CA ASN A 255 -0.24 12.87 -8.29
C ASN A 255 -0.23 11.71 -9.29
N MET A 256 -0.55 12.02 -10.55
CA MET A 256 -0.58 11.09 -11.67
C MET A 256 0.65 10.20 -11.74
N GLY A 257 0.46 8.89 -11.76
CA GLY A 257 1.51 7.88 -11.87
C GLY A 257 2.28 7.59 -10.56
N ALA A 258 2.00 8.30 -9.46
CA ALA A 258 2.53 7.95 -8.14
C ALA A 258 2.07 6.56 -7.70
N LEU A 259 2.84 5.87 -6.87
CA LEU A 259 2.28 4.82 -6.05
C LEU A 259 1.63 5.47 -4.84
N TYR A 260 0.30 5.51 -4.82
CA TYR A 260 -0.50 6.37 -3.96
C TYR A 260 -0.04 6.38 -2.50
N SER A 261 0.28 7.59 -2.00
CA SER A 261 0.78 7.81 -0.63
C SER A 261 2.07 7.07 -0.25
N ARG A 262 2.72 6.36 -1.20
CA ARG A 262 3.89 5.50 -0.94
C ARG A 262 5.15 5.99 -1.64
N ILE A 263 5.06 6.27 -2.93
CA ILE A 263 6.21 6.64 -3.75
C ILE A 263 5.84 7.86 -4.59
N THR A 264 6.55 8.96 -4.34
CA THR A 264 6.44 10.18 -5.14
C THR A 264 7.17 9.99 -6.49
N PRO A 265 6.57 10.37 -7.62
CA PRO A 265 7.27 10.43 -8.90
C PRO A 265 8.53 11.30 -8.83
N SER A 266 9.59 10.89 -9.50
CA SER A 266 10.85 11.65 -9.57
C SER A 266 10.71 12.93 -10.39
N VAL A 267 9.74 12.98 -11.30
CA VAL A 267 9.46 14.10 -12.19
C VAL A 267 7.98 14.05 -12.62
N ALA A 268 7.39 15.21 -12.85
CA ALA A 268 6.08 15.33 -13.50
C ALA A 268 6.23 15.02 -15.01
N ALA A 269 5.39 14.11 -15.51
CA ALA A 269 5.43 13.71 -16.93
C ALA A 269 4.02 13.57 -17.53
N GLU A 270 2.99 13.96 -16.80
CA GLU A 270 1.61 13.99 -17.24
C GLU A 270 1.36 15.09 -18.28
N LYS A 271 0.37 14.89 -19.14
CA LYS A 271 -0.17 15.86 -20.08
C LYS A 271 -1.40 16.54 -19.48
N PRO A 272 -1.85 17.68 -20.06
CA PRO A 272 -3.08 18.34 -19.65
C PRO A 272 -4.29 17.41 -19.58
N ALA A 273 -5.25 17.75 -18.72
CA ALA A 273 -6.51 17.04 -18.60
C ALA A 273 -7.22 16.87 -19.97
N GLY A 274 -7.84 15.72 -20.17
CA GLY A 274 -8.51 15.37 -21.43
C GLY A 274 -7.59 14.83 -22.53
N GLU A 275 -6.26 14.88 -22.36
CA GLU A 275 -5.32 14.21 -23.25
C GLU A 275 -5.07 12.76 -22.83
N TRP A 276 -4.86 11.88 -23.82
CA TRP A 276 -4.49 10.49 -23.54
C TRP A 276 -3.07 10.39 -22.97
N GLN A 277 -2.97 9.80 -21.79
CA GLN A 277 -1.73 9.45 -21.10
C GLN A 277 -1.39 8.00 -21.40
N THR A 278 -0.10 7.69 -21.57
CA THR A 278 0.37 6.30 -21.65
C THR A 278 1.01 5.91 -20.34
N LEU A 279 0.61 4.79 -19.78
CA LEU A 279 1.22 4.16 -18.60
C LEU A 279 1.83 2.81 -19.00
N ASP A 280 3.09 2.60 -18.60
CA ASP A 280 3.80 1.34 -18.70
C ASP A 280 4.33 1.00 -17.30
N ILE A 281 3.73 -0.01 -16.68
CA ILE A 281 3.91 -0.34 -15.27
C ILE A 281 4.48 -1.75 -15.17
N THR A 282 5.61 -1.90 -14.51
CA THR A 282 6.21 -3.22 -14.21
C THR A 282 6.16 -3.45 -12.71
N LEU A 283 5.59 -4.57 -12.29
CA LEU A 283 5.58 -5.04 -10.90
C LEU A 283 6.27 -6.41 -10.86
N VAL A 284 7.42 -6.50 -10.20
CA VAL A 284 8.19 -7.75 -10.05
C VAL A 284 8.77 -7.80 -8.64
N ASP A 285 8.60 -8.93 -7.95
CA ASP A 285 9.13 -9.16 -6.61
C ASP A 285 8.87 -7.99 -5.64
N ARG A 286 7.66 -7.43 -5.69
CA ARG A 286 7.25 -6.23 -4.92
C ARG A 286 8.13 -4.99 -5.16
N HIS A 287 8.67 -4.85 -6.38
CA HIS A 287 9.28 -3.62 -6.87
C HIS A 287 8.48 -3.10 -8.05
N VAL A 288 8.31 -1.79 -8.12
CA VAL A 288 7.51 -1.15 -9.15
C VAL A 288 8.35 -0.20 -9.99
N THR A 289 8.14 -0.26 -11.28
CA THR A 289 8.60 0.75 -12.25
C THR A 289 7.37 1.35 -12.92
N VAL A 290 7.30 2.67 -13.00
CA VAL A 290 6.22 3.39 -13.72
C VAL A 290 6.85 4.32 -14.75
N ILE A 291 6.44 4.15 -16.00
CA ILE A 291 6.78 5.02 -17.12
C ILE A 291 5.51 5.73 -17.56
N LEU A 292 5.49 7.05 -17.43
CA LEU A 292 4.37 7.90 -17.83
C LEU A 292 4.77 8.72 -19.06
N ASN A 293 4.02 8.58 -20.15
CA ASN A 293 4.26 9.27 -21.42
C ASN A 293 5.71 9.13 -21.94
N GLY A 294 6.30 7.94 -21.76
CA GLY A 294 7.66 7.63 -22.19
C GLY A 294 8.75 8.09 -21.19
N THR A 295 8.40 8.73 -20.10
CA THR A 295 9.34 9.15 -19.04
C THR A 295 9.25 8.21 -17.84
N THR A 296 10.37 7.64 -17.40
CA THR A 296 10.42 6.84 -16.17
C THR A 296 10.30 7.78 -14.98
N ILE A 297 9.21 7.66 -14.23
CA ILE A 297 8.89 8.49 -13.06
C ILE A 297 9.10 7.76 -11.74
N ILE A 298 9.00 6.43 -11.75
CA ILE A 298 9.39 5.54 -10.65
C ILE A 298 10.25 4.43 -11.27
N ASP A 299 11.43 4.20 -10.75
CA ASP A 299 12.39 3.23 -11.28
C ASP A 299 12.72 2.16 -10.24
N ASN A 300 12.20 0.94 -10.47
CA ASN A 300 12.47 -0.27 -9.70
C ASN A 300 12.47 -0.07 -8.17
N GLN A 301 11.48 0.69 -7.68
CA GLN A 301 11.37 1.05 -6.26
C GLN A 301 10.64 -0.03 -5.45
N PRO A 302 11.11 -0.31 -4.21
CA PRO A 302 10.45 -1.26 -3.33
C PRO A 302 9.06 -0.77 -2.91
N VAL A 303 8.06 -1.67 -2.97
CA VAL A 303 6.72 -1.41 -2.45
C VAL A 303 6.63 -1.96 -1.03
N LEU A 304 6.37 -1.09 -0.06
CA LEU A 304 6.48 -1.40 1.36
C LEU A 304 5.10 -1.58 2.04
N GLY A 305 4.09 -1.99 1.31
CA GLY A 305 2.75 -2.23 1.84
C GLY A 305 1.64 -1.79 0.89
N CYS A 306 0.42 -2.20 1.17
CA CYS A 306 -0.76 -1.86 0.38
C CYS A 306 -1.04 -0.35 0.40
N THR A 307 -1.74 0.16 -0.61
CA THR A 307 -2.25 1.53 -0.68
C THR A 307 -3.68 1.61 -0.13
N GLY A 308 -4.20 2.81 0.10
CA GLY A 308 -5.60 3.00 0.48
C GLY A 308 -6.56 2.39 -0.53
N GLY A 309 -7.68 1.84 -0.07
CA GLY A 309 -8.65 1.17 -0.95
C GLY A 309 -8.25 -0.23 -1.45
N ALA A 310 -7.14 -0.79 -0.97
CA ALA A 310 -6.72 -2.14 -1.34
C ALA A 310 -7.75 -3.19 -0.95
N MET A 311 -7.91 -4.21 -1.80
CA MET A 311 -8.80 -5.36 -1.55
C MET A 311 -8.30 -6.24 -0.40
N THR A 312 -7.00 -6.30 -0.21
CA THR A 312 -6.31 -7.07 0.84
C THR A 312 -4.99 -6.42 1.18
N SER A 313 -4.50 -6.68 2.38
CA SER A 313 -3.14 -6.32 2.80
C SER A 313 -2.12 -7.44 2.62
N ASP A 314 -2.56 -8.61 2.14
CA ASP A 314 -1.67 -9.76 1.90
C ASP A 314 -0.90 -9.60 0.58
N GLU A 315 0.33 -9.12 0.69
CA GLU A 315 1.22 -8.90 -0.45
C GLU A 315 1.78 -10.19 -1.07
N SER A 316 1.51 -11.36 -0.49
CA SER A 316 1.97 -12.66 -1.02
C SER A 316 1.05 -13.26 -2.07
N LEU A 317 -0.20 -12.82 -2.11
CA LEU A 317 -1.22 -13.37 -3.00
C LEU A 317 -1.20 -12.73 -4.39
N PRO A 318 -1.48 -13.50 -5.46
CA PRO A 318 -1.85 -12.92 -6.74
C PRO A 318 -3.19 -12.17 -6.60
N GLY A 319 -3.42 -11.17 -7.45
CA GLY A 319 -4.66 -10.42 -7.41
C GLY A 319 -5.04 -9.83 -8.77
N PRO A 320 -6.25 -9.28 -8.90
CA PRO A 320 -6.74 -8.71 -10.14
C PRO A 320 -6.07 -7.36 -10.44
N ILE A 321 -6.19 -6.92 -11.68
CA ILE A 321 -6.12 -5.50 -11.98
C ILE A 321 -7.49 -4.92 -11.67
N TYR A 322 -7.54 -3.85 -10.85
CA TYR A 322 -8.79 -3.16 -10.66
C TYR A 322 -8.67 -1.66 -10.99
N LEU A 323 -9.75 -1.08 -11.49
CA LEU A 323 -9.86 0.30 -11.89
C LEU A 323 -10.86 0.99 -10.96
N GLN A 324 -10.44 2.10 -10.38
CA GLN A 324 -11.27 2.85 -9.44
C GLN A 324 -12.39 3.60 -10.19
N GLY A 325 -13.64 3.38 -9.77
CA GLY A 325 -14.84 3.95 -10.41
C GLY A 325 -15.60 4.96 -9.55
N ASP A 326 -15.25 5.07 -8.28
CA ASP A 326 -16.02 5.82 -7.29
C ASP A 326 -15.56 7.28 -7.10
N HIS A 327 -14.59 7.76 -7.90
CA HIS A 327 -13.99 9.09 -7.70
C HIS A 327 -14.17 10.06 -8.88
N GLY A 328 -14.45 9.59 -10.09
CA GLY A 328 -14.62 10.48 -11.21
C GLY A 328 -14.81 9.78 -12.56
N THR A 329 -15.13 10.57 -13.58
CA THR A 329 -15.16 10.10 -14.98
C THR A 329 -13.74 9.84 -15.46
N VAL A 330 -13.53 8.67 -16.10
CA VAL A 330 -12.23 8.28 -16.63
C VAL A 330 -12.44 7.33 -17.81
N SER A 331 -11.49 7.33 -18.74
CA SER A 331 -11.53 6.43 -19.89
C SER A 331 -10.22 5.68 -20.04
N PHE A 332 -10.30 4.37 -20.33
CA PHE A 332 -9.16 3.50 -20.54
C PHE A 332 -9.23 2.80 -21.90
N ARG A 333 -8.08 2.52 -22.50
CA ARG A 333 -7.96 1.69 -23.71
C ARG A 333 -6.60 1.02 -23.78
N ASN A 334 -6.45 0.06 -24.69
CA ASN A 334 -5.18 -0.62 -24.96
C ASN A 334 -4.57 -1.28 -23.70
N LEU A 335 -5.42 -1.84 -22.82
CA LEU A 335 -4.97 -2.53 -21.61
C LEU A 335 -4.39 -3.89 -21.98
N VAL A 336 -3.06 -4.01 -21.90
CA VAL A 336 -2.33 -5.23 -22.24
C VAL A 336 -1.39 -5.60 -21.09
N LEU A 337 -1.49 -6.82 -20.63
CA LEU A 337 -0.67 -7.36 -19.57
C LEU A 337 0.23 -8.49 -20.09
N ARG A 338 1.49 -8.49 -19.68
CA ARG A 338 2.44 -9.59 -19.91
C ARG A 338 2.88 -10.15 -18.57
N PRO A 339 2.49 -11.39 -18.21
CA PRO A 339 2.94 -12.00 -16.97
C PRO A 339 4.44 -12.30 -17.04
N VAL A 340 5.11 -12.27 -15.88
CA VAL A 340 6.47 -12.79 -15.77
C VAL A 340 6.44 -14.32 -15.93
N VAL A 341 7.31 -14.84 -16.79
CA VAL A 341 7.54 -16.28 -16.92
C VAL A 341 8.77 -16.68 -16.09
N LYS A 342 8.60 -17.65 -15.20
CA LYS A 342 9.66 -18.21 -14.35
C LYS A 342 10.34 -19.36 -15.03
#